data_2ff2d359f8cafee85dcd9001dfe9228d
#
_entry.id   2ff2d359f8cafee85dcd9001dfe9228d
#
_cell.length_a   1.000
_cell.length_b   1.000
_cell.length_c   1.000
_cell.angle_alpha   90.00
_cell.angle_beta   90.00
_cell.angle_gamma   90.00
#
_symmetry.space_group_name_H-M   'P 1'
#
loop_
_entity.id
_entity.type
_entity.pdbx_description
1 polymer ?
#
loop_
_entity_poly.entity_id
_entity_poly.type
_entity_poly.pdbx_seq_one_letter_code
_entity_poly.pdbx_strand_id
1 'polypeptide(L)' 'MEKFYYYAFRCKGRFGSGIRCENNGCFSLAEIHKLLLKNYKERCIITFWKEITYEEYKEMSYYLEEEG' A
#
# COMPACT_ATOMS: atom_id res chain seq x y z
N MET A 1 -7.10 14.82 -9.57
CA MET A 1 -6.49 15.20 -8.29
C MET A 1 -5.82 13.98 -7.66
N GLU A 2 -4.55 14.12 -7.32
CA GLU A 2 -3.80 13.03 -6.71
C GLU A 2 -4.12 12.88 -5.25
N LYS A 3 -4.24 11.63 -4.81
CA LYS A 3 -4.39 11.31 -3.41
C LYS A 3 -3.41 10.21 -3.04
N PHE A 4 -3.00 10.18 -1.80
CA PHE A 4 -1.97 9.28 -1.33
C PHE A 4 -2.53 8.42 -0.20
N TYR A 5 -2.14 7.14 -0.20
CA TYR A 5 -2.68 6.16 0.73
C TYR A 5 -1.58 5.30 1.31
N TYR A 6 -1.79 4.92 2.54
CA TYR A 6 -0.97 3.93 3.22
C TYR A 6 -1.83 2.71 3.49
N TYR A 7 -1.27 1.54 3.32
CA TYR A 7 -1.99 0.32 3.65
C TYR A 7 -1.05 -0.69 4.31
N ALA A 8 -1.65 -1.54 5.14
CA ALA A 8 -0.95 -2.63 5.78
C ALA A 8 -1.65 -3.93 5.41
N PHE A 9 -0.88 -5.00 5.30
CA PHE A 9 -1.44 -6.28 4.89
C PHE A 9 -0.75 -7.43 5.62
N ARG A 10 -1.35 -8.58 5.51
CA ARG A 10 -0.86 -9.79 6.14
C ARG A 10 -0.92 -10.95 5.14
N CYS A 11 0.19 -11.67 5.01
CA CYS A 11 0.31 -12.84 4.15
C CYS A 11 0.90 -13.98 4.95
N LYS A 12 0.10 -15.00 5.25
CA LYS A 12 0.57 -16.21 5.95
C LYS A 12 1.44 -15.92 7.17
N GLY A 13 0.93 -15.09 8.07
CA GLY A 13 1.66 -14.77 9.29
C GLY A 13 2.75 -13.73 9.14
N ARG A 14 2.97 -13.24 7.95
CA ARG A 14 3.88 -12.13 7.71
C ARG A 14 3.09 -10.84 7.62
N PHE A 15 3.67 -9.77 8.08
CA PHE A 15 3.07 -8.45 7.99
C PHE A 15 3.87 -7.61 7.02
N GLY A 16 3.18 -6.79 6.27
CA GLY A 16 3.83 -5.87 5.36
C GLY A 16 3.03 -4.60 5.24
N SER A 17 3.60 -3.63 4.57
CA SER A 17 2.92 -2.36 4.32
C SER A 17 3.36 -1.80 2.98
N GLY A 18 2.58 -0.85 2.48
CA GLY A 18 2.89 -0.18 1.24
C GLY A 18 2.24 1.17 1.18
N ILE A 19 2.60 1.92 0.16
CA ILE A 19 2.01 3.22 -0.10
C ILE A 19 1.53 3.26 -1.54
N ARG A 20 0.55 4.12 -1.81
CA ARG A 20 -0.06 4.18 -3.11
C ARG A 20 -0.42 5.61 -3.47
N CYS A 21 -0.18 5.98 -4.72
CA CYS A 21 -0.60 7.27 -5.27
C CYS A 21 -1.68 6.99 -6.30
N GLU A 22 -2.86 7.59 -6.12
CA GLU A 22 -3.97 7.42 -7.05
C GLU A 22 -4.24 8.73 -7.75
N ASN A 23 -4.07 8.75 -9.05
CA ASN A 23 -4.25 9.96 -9.84
C ASN A 23 -5.70 10.41 -9.91
N ASN A 24 -6.63 9.48 -9.87
CA ASN A 24 -8.05 9.79 -9.91
C ASN A 24 -8.68 9.93 -8.52
N GLY A 25 -7.88 9.79 -7.48
CA GLY A 25 -8.32 9.97 -6.11
C GLY A 25 -9.09 8.80 -5.53
N CYS A 26 -9.13 7.67 -6.21
CA CYS A 26 -9.87 6.49 -5.75
C CYS A 26 -8.93 5.36 -5.37
N PHE A 27 -9.03 4.93 -4.13
CA PHE A 27 -8.26 3.79 -3.64
C PHE A 27 -9.11 2.52 -3.79
N SER A 28 -8.59 1.55 -4.51
CA SER A 28 -9.30 0.31 -4.77
C SER A 28 -8.66 -0.86 -4.02
N LEU A 29 -9.39 -1.38 -3.05
CA LEU A 29 -8.94 -2.54 -2.30
C LEU A 29 -8.77 -3.76 -3.21
N ALA A 30 -9.67 -3.89 -4.20
CA ALA A 30 -9.61 -5.01 -5.13
C ALA A 30 -8.31 -4.98 -5.93
N GLU A 31 -7.91 -3.81 -6.40
CA GLU A 31 -6.67 -3.67 -7.15
C GLU A 31 -5.45 -4.00 -6.29
N ILE A 32 -5.46 -3.55 -5.05
CA ILE A 32 -4.35 -3.82 -4.14
C ILE A 32 -4.26 -5.32 -3.84
N HIS A 33 -5.40 -5.97 -3.63
CA HIS A 33 -5.40 -7.41 -3.41
C HIS A 33 -4.85 -8.17 -4.61
N LYS A 34 -5.19 -7.74 -5.82
CA LYS A 34 -4.67 -8.37 -7.04
C LYS A 34 -3.16 -8.17 -7.15
N LEU A 35 -2.71 -6.97 -6.82
CA LEU A 35 -1.28 -6.66 -6.87
C LEU A 35 -0.50 -7.52 -5.87
N LEU A 36 -1.02 -7.66 -4.67
CA LEU A 36 -0.38 -8.46 -3.64
C LEU A 36 -0.32 -9.94 -4.03
N LEU A 37 -1.41 -10.44 -4.59
CA LEU A 37 -1.45 -11.82 -5.06
C LEU A 37 -0.40 -12.07 -6.15
N LYS A 38 -0.25 -11.12 -7.06
CA LYS A 38 0.73 -11.21 -8.13
C LYS A 38 2.16 -11.19 -7.58
N ASN A 39 2.43 -10.31 -6.62
CA ASN A 39 3.77 -10.13 -6.10
C ASN A 39 4.21 -11.25 -5.16
N TYR A 40 3.31 -11.71 -4.32
CA TYR A 40 3.64 -12.71 -3.31
C TYR A 40 3.20 -14.10 -3.67
N LYS A 41 2.41 -14.22 -4.74
CA LYS A 41 1.88 -15.50 -5.24
C LYS A 41 1.09 -16.26 -4.19
N GLU A 42 0.49 -15.52 -3.26
CA GLU A 42 -0.38 -16.08 -2.25
C GLU A 42 -1.37 -15.00 -1.81
N ARG A 43 -2.45 -15.45 -1.22
CA ARG A 43 -3.52 -14.55 -0.83
C ARG A 43 -3.11 -13.72 0.39
N CYS A 44 -3.17 -12.41 0.24
CA CYS A 44 -2.90 -11.49 1.32
C CYS A 44 -4.18 -10.75 1.70
N ILE A 45 -4.24 -10.30 2.94
CA ILE A 45 -5.39 -9.59 3.45
C ILE A 45 -4.96 -8.19 3.87
N ILE A 46 -5.65 -7.18 3.39
CA ILE A 46 -5.39 -5.81 3.81
C ILE A 46 -6.05 -5.62 5.18
N THR A 47 -5.25 -5.31 6.18
CA THR A 47 -5.73 -5.16 7.54
C THR A 47 -6.00 -3.72 7.92
N PHE A 48 -5.44 -2.78 7.17
CA PHE A 48 -5.59 -1.36 7.47
C PHE A 48 -5.24 -0.54 6.25
N TRP A 49 -5.91 0.58 6.06
CA TRP A 49 -5.54 1.56 5.05
C TRP A 49 -6.09 2.91 5.44
N LYS A 50 -5.43 3.97 4.98
CA LYS A 50 -5.92 5.32 5.22
C LYS A 50 -5.31 6.28 4.21
N GLU A 51 -5.98 7.41 4.00
CA GLU A 51 -5.45 8.47 3.17
C GLU A 51 -4.41 9.24 4.00
N ILE A 52 -3.29 9.58 3.34
CA ILE A 52 -2.20 10.30 3.98
C ILE A 52 -1.89 11.55 3.18
N THR A 53 -1.12 12.45 3.75
CA THR A 53 -0.71 13.66 3.05
C THR A 53 0.45 13.36 2.10
N TYR A 54 0.69 14.28 1.18
CA TYR A 54 1.82 14.16 0.28
C TYR A 54 3.15 14.09 1.05
N GLU A 55 3.25 14.88 2.11
CA GLU A 55 4.47 14.89 2.92
C GLU A 55 4.69 13.56 3.62
N GLU A 56 3.63 12.97 4.15
CA GLU A 56 3.71 11.64 4.75
C GLU A 56 4.08 10.59 3.72
N TYR A 57 3.49 10.69 2.52
CA TYR A 57 3.79 9.77 1.43
C TYR A 57 5.25 9.84 1.05
N LYS A 58 5.78 11.04 0.90
CA LYS A 58 7.16 11.27 0.51
C LYS A 58 8.13 10.71 1.56
N GLU A 59 7.81 10.95 2.83
CA GLU A 59 8.60 10.47 3.94
C GLU A 59 8.63 8.94 3.99
N MET A 60 7.46 8.32 3.83
CA MET A 60 7.36 6.87 3.83
C MET A 60 8.03 6.24 2.63
N SER A 61 7.93 6.90 1.48
CA SER A 61 8.58 6.42 0.27
C SER A 61 10.09 6.34 0.46
N TYR A 62 10.66 7.36 1.07
CA TYR A 62 12.08 7.39 1.36
C TYR A 62 12.47 6.26 2.32
N TYR A 63 11.68 6.08 3.36
CA TYR A 63 11.92 5.04 4.36
C TYR A 63 11.84 3.63 3.74
N LEU A 64 10.82 3.39 2.93
CA LEU A 64 10.64 2.09 2.31
C LEU A 64 11.72 1.78 1.29
N GLU A 65 12.20 2.78 0.58
CA GLU A 65 13.29 2.60 -0.37
C GLU A 65 14.60 2.23 0.32
N GLU A 66 14.85 2.78 1.50
CA GLU A 66 16.03 2.44 2.27
C GLU A 66 15.98 0.99 2.74
N GLU A 67 14.80 0.53 3.06
CA GLU A 67 14.59 -0.85 3.51
C GLU A 67 14.80 -1.85 2.38
N GLY A 68 14.41 -1.44 1.19
CA GLY A 68 14.49 -2.30 0.01
C GLY A 68 15.88 -2.34 -0.53
#